data_113b9e1b338087e3bcfb0a61e09e157b
#
_entry.id   113b9e1b338087e3bcfb0a61e09e157b
#
_cell.length_a   1.000
_cell.length_b   1.000
_cell.length_c   1.000
_cell.angle_alpha   90.00
_cell.angle_beta   90.00
_cell.angle_gamma   90.00
#
_symmetry.space_group_name_H-M   'P 1'
#
loop_
_entity.id
_entity.type
_entity.pdbx_description
1 polymer ?
#
loop_
_entity_poly.entity_id
_entity_poly.type
_entity_poly.pdbx_seq_one_letter_code
_entity_poly.pdbx_strand_id
1 'polypeptide(L)'
;MDGMHKASQTSEPARGAQSKQPVRCAATKHRAMRPIDIDAYYQAVCTKDSTFDGYFFVGVSSTGIYCRPICRVKTPKQQHCRFFSIAAQAEAAGFRPCMRCRPELAPADRYWSSEDASDILARKAASIIDGAKQHDGSPKRSASSMTDIANLLGISDRHLRRVFENYWGVSPLQYRQTQRLLRAKQLLVDSQLPISRVAALAGFSSLRRFNDSFHNHYRLSPSKLRANNANERTGSPDHSITLRLDYRPPFDVQAMLNFWRIRSLNNLELIGAHDLFRTLAIVHPASPSRHLVGWVHCCFDPLRPLLSLTISESLLP
;
A
#
# COMPACT_ATOMS: atom_id res chain seq x y z
N MET A 1 78.78 45.13 -28.81
CA MET A 1 79.03 45.13 -27.38
C MET A 1 77.82 44.52 -26.74
N ASP A 2 77.84 43.25 -26.60
CA ASP A 2 78.15 42.37 -25.47
C ASP A 2 77.15 42.47 -24.33
N GLY A 3 76.61 41.32 -24.03
CA GLY A 3 75.89 41.11 -22.81
C GLY A 3 75.01 39.86 -22.83
N MET A 4 75.63 38.67 -22.98
CA MET A 4 75.05 37.40 -22.61
C MET A 4 74.65 37.38 -21.13
N HIS A 5 73.43 36.99 -20.78
CA HIS A 5 73.18 36.32 -19.54
C HIS A 5 72.15 35.19 -19.69
N LYS A 6 72.58 34.00 -19.35
CA LYS A 6 71.89 32.78 -19.20
C LYS A 6 70.78 32.89 -18.13
N ALA A 7 69.59 32.52 -18.40
CA ALA A 7 68.58 32.27 -17.41
C ALA A 7 68.20 30.74 -17.39
N SER A 8 68.32 30.20 -16.22
CA SER A 8 68.11 28.80 -15.87
C SER A 8 66.64 28.38 -16.09
N GLN A 9 66.49 27.23 -16.71
CA GLN A 9 65.22 26.53 -16.78
C GLN A 9 64.98 25.90 -15.43
N THR A 10 63.92 26.31 -14.74
CA THR A 10 63.29 25.54 -13.66
C THR A 10 61.99 24.91 -14.20
N SER A 11 62.03 23.60 -14.36
CA SER A 11 60.91 22.76 -14.74
C SER A 11 59.91 22.67 -13.59
N GLU A 12 58.72 23.23 -13.76
CA GLU A 12 57.57 22.91 -12.91
C GLU A 12 56.99 21.56 -13.31
N PRO A 13 56.62 20.70 -12.32
CA PRO A 13 55.97 19.43 -12.62
C PRO A 13 54.50 19.66 -12.99
N ALA A 14 54.08 19.11 -14.11
CA ALA A 14 52.69 19.06 -14.59
C ALA A 14 51.75 18.51 -13.52
N ARG A 15 50.78 19.32 -13.12
CA ARG A 15 49.64 18.88 -12.29
C ARG A 15 48.83 17.85 -13.09
N GLY A 16 48.85 16.61 -12.61
CA GLY A 16 48.08 15.54 -13.14
C GLY A 16 46.59 15.86 -13.22
N ALA A 17 46.05 15.78 -14.41
CA ALA A 17 44.63 15.80 -14.66
C ALA A 17 44.02 14.56 -13.96
N GLN A 18 43.38 14.79 -12.82
CA GLN A 18 42.52 13.77 -12.22
C GLN A 18 41.33 13.56 -13.16
N SER A 19 41.36 12.47 -13.89
CA SER A 19 40.23 11.93 -14.63
C SER A 19 39.10 11.72 -13.64
N LYS A 20 38.06 12.54 -13.70
CA LYS A 20 36.79 12.29 -13.06
C LYS A 20 36.23 11.00 -13.67
N GLN A 21 36.47 9.89 -13.03
CA GLN A 21 35.73 8.67 -13.32
C GLN A 21 34.22 8.98 -13.15
N PRO A 22 33.38 8.66 -14.13
CA PRO A 22 31.95 8.78 -13.96
C PRO A 22 31.57 7.89 -12.79
N VAL A 23 30.92 8.47 -11.78
CA VAL A 23 30.28 7.74 -10.71
C VAL A 23 29.32 6.77 -11.41
N ARG A 24 29.72 5.52 -11.51
CA ARG A 24 28.81 4.44 -11.90
C ARG A 24 27.72 4.42 -10.84
N CYS A 25 26.56 5.01 -11.18
CA CYS A 25 25.32 4.71 -10.49
C CYS A 25 25.22 3.20 -10.45
N ALA A 26 25.42 2.62 -9.27
CA ALA A 26 25.19 1.20 -9.05
C ALA A 26 23.74 0.95 -9.49
N ALA A 27 23.57 0.27 -10.62
CA ALA A 27 22.28 -0.18 -11.10
C ALA A 27 21.64 -0.97 -9.97
N THR A 28 20.66 -0.36 -9.32
CA THR A 28 19.87 -1.00 -8.26
C THR A 28 19.05 -2.09 -8.94
N LYS A 29 19.63 -3.28 -8.98
CA LYS A 29 18.97 -4.49 -9.45
C LYS A 29 17.67 -4.68 -8.66
N HIS A 30 16.58 -4.72 -9.36
CA HIS A 30 15.27 -5.31 -9.05
C HIS A 30 14.91 -5.50 -7.57
N ARG A 31 14.09 -4.60 -7.05
CA ARG A 31 13.55 -4.72 -5.69
C ARG A 31 12.42 -5.75 -5.56
N ALA A 32 11.99 -6.37 -6.65
CA ALA A 32 11.07 -7.50 -6.62
C ALA A 32 11.72 -8.76 -6.06
N MET A 33 13.04 -8.90 -6.19
CA MET A 33 13.84 -9.98 -5.66
C MET A 33 15.24 -9.47 -5.29
N ARG A 34 15.32 -8.53 -4.36
CA ARG A 34 16.54 -8.54 -3.54
C ARG A 34 16.59 -9.92 -2.90
N PRO A 35 17.75 -10.61 -2.91
CA PRO A 35 17.91 -11.75 -2.03
C PRO A 35 17.41 -11.28 -0.69
N ILE A 36 16.36 -11.98 -0.17
CA ILE A 36 15.74 -11.63 1.10
C ILE A 36 16.87 -11.64 2.09
N ASP A 37 17.31 -10.48 2.53
CA ASP A 37 18.25 -10.39 3.64
C ASP A 37 17.45 -10.76 4.89
N ILE A 38 17.43 -12.07 5.14
CA ILE A 38 16.66 -12.68 6.23
C ILE A 38 17.05 -12.05 7.56
N ASP A 39 18.31 -11.73 7.74
CA ASP A 39 18.82 -11.16 8.99
C ASP A 39 18.34 -9.71 9.16
N ALA A 40 18.41 -8.87 8.11
CA ALA A 40 17.89 -7.51 8.16
C ALA A 40 16.37 -7.50 8.39
N TYR A 41 15.61 -8.38 7.73
CA TYR A 41 14.17 -8.47 7.93
C TYR A 41 13.82 -8.98 9.33
N TYR A 42 14.57 -9.94 9.85
CA TYR A 42 14.35 -10.42 11.21
C TYR A 42 14.69 -9.35 12.26
N GLN A 43 15.75 -8.58 12.07
CA GLN A 43 16.06 -7.43 12.92
C GLN A 43 14.91 -6.37 12.90
N ALA A 44 14.37 -6.06 11.72
CA ALA A 44 13.22 -5.17 11.62
C ALA A 44 11.98 -5.69 12.38
N VAL A 45 11.76 -7.01 12.42
CA VAL A 45 10.69 -7.62 13.23
C VAL A 45 11.01 -7.54 14.73
N CYS A 46 12.26 -7.72 15.14
CA CYS A 46 12.68 -7.62 16.55
C CYS A 46 12.52 -6.20 17.08
N THR A 47 12.94 -5.21 16.30
CA THR A 47 12.88 -3.78 16.66
C THR A 47 11.50 -3.16 16.39
N LYS A 48 10.62 -3.88 15.68
CA LYS A 48 9.31 -3.37 15.22
C LYS A 48 9.44 -2.10 14.39
N ASP A 49 10.43 -2.09 13.50
CA ASP A 49 10.80 -0.95 12.70
C ASP A 49 9.69 -0.58 11.70
N SER A 50 9.09 0.59 11.91
CA SER A 50 8.00 1.10 11.08
C SER A 50 8.44 1.49 9.66
N THR A 51 9.73 1.70 9.41
CA THR A 51 10.24 2.01 8.08
C THR A 51 10.11 0.82 7.12
N PHE A 52 10.06 -0.39 7.67
CA PHE A 52 9.85 -1.62 6.91
C PHE A 52 8.36 -2.02 6.76
N ASP A 53 7.46 -1.28 7.37
CA ASP A 53 6.04 -1.62 7.29
C ASP A 53 5.50 -1.51 5.86
N GLY A 54 4.79 -2.55 5.43
CA GLY A 54 4.34 -2.71 4.03
C GLY A 54 5.44 -3.09 3.02
N TYR A 55 6.72 -3.19 3.43
CA TYR A 55 7.77 -3.73 2.57
C TYR A 55 7.78 -5.24 2.53
N PHE A 56 7.47 -5.88 3.65
CA PHE A 56 7.35 -7.32 3.76
C PHE A 56 6.34 -7.73 4.82
N PHE A 57 5.97 -9.00 4.79
CA PHE A 57 5.20 -9.67 5.84
C PHE A 57 5.99 -10.85 6.39
N VAL A 58 5.84 -11.13 7.68
CA VAL A 58 6.46 -12.29 8.33
C VAL A 58 5.43 -13.35 8.64
N GLY A 59 5.54 -14.52 8.02
CA GLY A 59 4.77 -15.72 8.34
C GLY A 59 5.41 -16.49 9.47
N VAL A 60 4.69 -16.79 10.52
CA VAL A 60 5.14 -17.53 11.70
C VAL A 60 4.68 -18.97 11.60
N SER A 61 5.57 -19.89 11.27
CA SER A 61 5.25 -21.31 11.02
C SER A 61 4.57 -22.00 12.19
N SER A 62 4.93 -21.65 13.44
CA SER A 62 4.35 -22.23 14.64
C SER A 62 2.88 -21.89 14.86
N THR A 63 2.40 -20.77 14.28
CA THR A 63 1.01 -20.30 14.44
C THR A 63 0.20 -20.32 13.15
N GLY A 64 0.85 -20.47 12.00
CA GLY A 64 0.23 -20.35 10.69
C GLY A 64 -0.32 -18.95 10.40
N ILE A 65 0.24 -17.90 11.04
CA ILE A 65 -0.24 -16.53 10.92
C ILE A 65 0.87 -15.67 10.32
N TYR A 66 0.51 -14.78 9.37
CA TYR A 66 1.44 -13.75 8.91
C TYR A 66 1.11 -12.38 9.51
N CYS A 67 2.17 -11.62 9.82
CA CYS A 67 2.11 -10.34 10.50
C CYS A 67 2.86 -9.25 9.73
N ARG A 68 2.58 -8.00 10.06
CA ARG A 68 3.40 -6.83 9.69
C ARG A 68 4.66 -6.82 10.57
N PRO A 69 5.80 -6.22 10.13
CA PRO A 69 7.00 -6.07 10.95
C PRO A 69 6.74 -5.43 12.32
N ILE A 70 5.85 -4.44 12.37
CA ILE A 70 5.49 -3.65 13.56
C ILE A 70 4.54 -4.36 14.54
N CYS A 71 4.23 -5.63 14.32
CA CYS A 71 3.27 -6.36 15.15
C CYS A 71 3.72 -6.44 16.62
N ARG A 72 2.82 -6.07 17.54
CA ARG A 72 3.11 -6.07 18.99
C ARG A 72 3.02 -7.43 19.68
N VAL A 73 2.89 -8.51 18.92
CA VAL A 73 2.97 -9.86 19.46
C VAL A 73 4.39 -10.17 19.92
N LYS A 74 4.53 -11.20 20.76
CA LYS A 74 5.87 -11.73 21.14
C LYS A 74 6.64 -12.06 19.86
N THR A 75 7.86 -11.56 19.75
CA THR A 75 8.74 -11.81 18.61
C THR A 75 8.98 -13.32 18.46
N PRO A 76 8.67 -13.91 17.31
CA PRO A 76 8.93 -15.33 17.07
C PRO A 76 10.44 -15.60 16.92
N LYS A 77 10.88 -16.83 17.15
CA LYS A 77 12.26 -17.22 16.85
C LYS A 77 12.50 -17.17 15.34
N GLN A 78 13.68 -16.76 14.90
CA GLN A 78 14.02 -16.58 13.48
C GLN A 78 13.74 -17.85 12.64
N GLN A 79 14.07 -19.02 13.17
CA GLN A 79 13.81 -20.31 12.50
C GLN A 79 12.34 -20.60 12.17
N HIS A 80 11.40 -19.91 12.82
CA HIS A 80 9.96 -20.01 12.57
C HIS A 80 9.43 -18.88 11.69
N CYS A 81 10.29 -17.98 11.22
CA CYS A 81 9.92 -16.85 10.38
C CYS A 81 10.13 -17.17 8.89
N ARG A 82 9.12 -16.89 8.08
CA ARG A 82 9.20 -16.85 6.63
C ARG A 82 8.80 -15.45 6.17
N PHE A 83 9.56 -14.88 5.25
CA PHE A 83 9.34 -13.51 4.80
C PHE A 83 8.73 -13.49 3.41
N PHE A 84 7.75 -12.61 3.21
CA PHE A 84 6.97 -12.47 1.97
C PHE A 84 6.88 -11.01 1.60
N SER A 85 7.08 -10.67 0.33
CA SER A 85 6.99 -9.28 -0.16
C SER A 85 5.55 -8.77 -0.25
N ILE A 86 4.57 -9.66 -0.35
CA ILE A 86 3.14 -9.32 -0.41
C ILE A 86 2.30 -10.32 0.38
N ALA A 87 1.15 -9.88 0.87
CA ALA A 87 0.19 -10.69 1.62
C ALA A 87 -0.24 -11.96 0.85
N ALA A 88 -0.48 -11.84 -0.47
CA ALA A 88 -0.91 -12.96 -1.31
C ALA A 88 0.11 -14.11 -1.37
N GLN A 89 1.41 -13.82 -1.26
CA GLN A 89 2.44 -14.87 -1.17
C GLN A 89 2.37 -15.62 0.17
N ALA A 90 2.14 -14.89 1.27
CA ALA A 90 1.98 -15.51 2.58
C ALA A 90 0.74 -16.41 2.62
N GLU A 91 -0.36 -15.97 2.01
CA GLU A 91 -1.61 -16.75 1.92
C GLU A 91 -1.47 -17.96 1.01
N ALA A 92 -0.80 -17.83 -0.13
CA ALA A 92 -0.46 -18.96 -1.01
C ALA A 92 0.43 -20.00 -0.30
N ALA A 93 1.26 -19.56 0.65
CA ALA A 93 2.07 -20.44 1.50
C ALA A 93 1.30 -21.01 2.71
N GLY A 94 -0.01 -20.78 2.82
CA GLY A 94 -0.89 -21.34 3.84
C GLY A 94 -0.99 -20.55 5.13
N PHE A 95 -0.43 -19.33 5.19
CA PHE A 95 -0.55 -18.47 6.37
C PHE A 95 -1.85 -17.65 6.34
N ARG A 96 -2.41 -17.38 7.51
CA ARG A 96 -3.59 -16.54 7.69
C ARG A 96 -3.18 -15.13 8.17
N PRO A 97 -3.90 -14.07 7.79
CA PRO A 97 -3.59 -12.72 8.24
C PRO A 97 -3.80 -12.55 9.75
N CYS A 98 -2.90 -11.83 10.38
CA CYS A 98 -2.98 -11.49 11.79
C CYS A 98 -4.16 -10.55 12.06
N MET A 99 -4.98 -10.88 13.06
CA MET A 99 -6.12 -10.06 13.47
C MET A 99 -5.70 -8.84 14.30
N ARG A 100 -4.52 -8.89 14.94
CA ARG A 100 -4.02 -7.84 15.83
C ARG A 100 -3.32 -6.72 15.11
N CYS A 101 -2.35 -7.04 14.21
CA CYS A 101 -1.59 -6.01 13.48
C CYS A 101 -2.28 -5.54 12.20
N ARG A 102 -3.36 -6.24 11.78
CA ARG A 102 -4.18 -5.82 10.65
C ARG A 102 -3.34 -5.60 9.37
N PRO A 103 -2.89 -6.67 8.69
CA PRO A 103 -2.06 -6.56 7.48
C PRO A 103 -2.69 -5.71 6.37
N GLU A 104 -4.02 -5.54 6.37
CA GLU A 104 -4.77 -4.68 5.46
C GLU A 104 -4.49 -3.18 5.65
N LEU A 105 -3.89 -2.78 6.77
CA LEU A 105 -3.49 -1.41 7.05
C LEU A 105 -2.02 -1.13 6.69
N ALA A 106 -1.30 -2.12 6.18
CA ALA A 106 0.08 -1.91 5.77
C ALA A 106 0.17 -0.87 4.64
N PRO A 107 1.09 0.11 4.72
CA PRO A 107 1.26 1.11 3.68
C PRO A 107 1.55 0.47 2.32
N ALA A 108 0.84 0.93 1.28
CA ALA A 108 0.94 0.37 -0.07
C ALA A 108 2.00 1.05 -0.96
N ASP A 109 2.67 2.10 -0.45
CA ASP A 109 3.58 2.92 -1.25
C ASP A 109 4.82 2.16 -1.72
N ARG A 110 4.98 2.11 -3.03
CA ARG A 110 6.11 1.47 -3.71
C ARG A 110 6.82 2.47 -4.59
N TYR A 111 8.12 2.65 -4.36
CA TYR A 111 8.94 3.55 -5.16
C TYR A 111 9.13 3.03 -6.58
N TRP A 112 9.08 3.95 -7.55
CA TRP A 112 9.38 3.70 -8.94
C TRP A 112 10.89 3.62 -9.15
N SER A 113 11.36 2.55 -9.78
CA SER A 113 12.72 2.47 -10.32
C SER A 113 12.66 2.12 -11.81
N SER A 114 13.72 2.42 -12.57
CA SER A 114 13.82 2.03 -13.99
C SER A 114 13.88 0.51 -14.08
N GLU A 115 12.84 -0.11 -14.64
CA GLU A 115 12.63 -1.56 -14.62
C GLU A 115 12.29 -2.10 -15.99
N ASP A 116 12.44 -3.41 -16.14
CA ASP A 116 11.99 -4.14 -17.33
C ASP A 116 10.48 -3.92 -17.60
N ALA A 117 10.11 -3.85 -18.86
CA ALA A 117 8.71 -3.66 -19.28
C ALA A 117 7.74 -4.67 -18.63
N SER A 118 8.21 -5.89 -18.33
CA SER A 118 7.43 -6.93 -17.65
C SER A 118 7.10 -6.54 -16.20
N ASP A 119 8.05 -5.96 -15.47
CA ASP A 119 7.86 -5.53 -14.09
C ASP A 119 6.89 -4.35 -14.00
N ILE A 120 7.00 -3.41 -14.95
CA ILE A 120 6.06 -2.28 -15.09
C ILE A 120 4.65 -2.81 -15.34
N LEU A 121 4.48 -3.78 -16.24
CA LEU A 121 3.18 -4.40 -16.53
C LEU A 121 2.60 -5.11 -15.32
N ALA A 122 3.41 -5.90 -14.58
CA ALA A 122 2.95 -6.61 -13.38
C ALA A 122 2.46 -5.64 -12.29
N ARG A 123 3.18 -4.54 -12.07
CA ARG A 123 2.81 -3.53 -11.09
C ARG A 123 1.60 -2.73 -11.53
N LYS A 124 1.53 -2.36 -12.81
CA LYS A 124 0.36 -1.67 -13.34
C LYS A 124 -0.89 -2.54 -13.23
N ALA A 125 -0.77 -3.86 -13.48
CA ALA A 125 -1.85 -4.81 -13.26
C ALA A 125 -2.28 -4.87 -11.78
N ALA A 126 -1.34 -4.95 -10.84
CA ALA A 126 -1.64 -4.93 -9.40
C ALA A 126 -2.35 -3.62 -9.00
N SER A 127 -1.87 -2.47 -9.47
CA SER A 127 -2.48 -1.16 -9.24
C SER A 127 -3.94 -1.09 -9.73
N ILE A 128 -4.23 -1.68 -10.92
CA ILE A 128 -5.60 -1.75 -11.44
C ILE A 128 -6.47 -2.66 -10.55
N ILE A 129 -5.94 -3.80 -10.10
CA ILE A 129 -6.65 -4.73 -9.19
C ILE A 129 -6.95 -4.04 -7.85
N ASP A 130 -6.01 -3.29 -7.31
CA ASP A 130 -6.15 -2.55 -6.05
C ASP A 130 -7.12 -1.36 -6.17
N GLY A 131 -7.52 -1.00 -7.39
CA GLY A 131 -8.41 0.10 -7.66
C GLY A 131 -7.74 1.47 -7.54
N ALA A 132 -6.41 1.53 -7.63
CA ALA A 132 -5.66 2.77 -7.65
C ALA A 132 -6.07 3.61 -8.88
N LYS A 133 -6.24 4.91 -8.70
CA LYS A 133 -6.55 5.84 -9.78
C LYS A 133 -5.38 5.84 -10.77
N GLN A 134 -5.69 5.77 -12.06
CA GLN A 134 -4.69 6.13 -13.07
C GLN A 134 -4.42 7.64 -12.93
N HIS A 135 -3.15 8.04 -12.99
CA HIS A 135 -2.73 9.43 -12.85
C HIS A 135 -3.20 10.35 -13.98
N ASP A 136 -3.79 9.79 -15.03
CA ASP A 136 -4.20 10.48 -16.26
C ASP A 136 -5.62 11.07 -16.25
N GLY A 137 -6.32 10.98 -15.10
CA GLY A 137 -7.67 11.52 -14.98
C GLY A 137 -8.75 10.81 -15.80
N SER A 138 -8.41 9.74 -16.51
CA SER A 138 -9.37 8.98 -17.31
C SER A 138 -10.40 8.27 -16.43
N PRO A 139 -11.69 8.18 -16.88
CA PRO A 139 -12.75 7.58 -16.10
C PRO A 139 -12.43 6.12 -15.80
N LYS A 140 -12.61 5.73 -14.53
CA LYS A 140 -12.47 4.36 -14.03
C LYS A 140 -13.25 3.39 -14.93
N ARG A 141 -12.59 2.76 -15.90
CA ARG A 141 -13.10 1.50 -16.44
C ARG A 141 -12.89 0.46 -15.33
N SER A 142 -13.95 0.14 -14.65
CA SER A 142 -13.96 -0.95 -13.67
C SER A 142 -13.59 -2.22 -14.39
N ALA A 143 -12.33 -2.65 -14.29
CA ALA A 143 -11.89 -3.92 -14.78
C ALA A 143 -12.50 -5.02 -13.91
N SER A 144 -13.66 -5.52 -14.32
CA SER A 144 -14.42 -6.54 -13.57
C SER A 144 -13.81 -7.93 -13.74
N SER A 145 -13.13 -8.19 -14.85
CA SER A 145 -12.48 -9.47 -15.16
C SER A 145 -10.97 -9.34 -15.35
N MET A 146 -10.25 -10.47 -15.35
CA MET A 146 -8.83 -10.50 -15.70
C MET A 146 -8.60 -10.13 -17.16
N THR A 147 -9.53 -10.52 -18.03
CA THR A 147 -9.54 -10.16 -19.45
C THR A 147 -9.64 -8.64 -19.63
N ASP A 148 -10.47 -7.95 -18.84
CA ASP A 148 -10.56 -6.49 -18.91
C ASP A 148 -9.22 -5.84 -18.52
N ILE A 149 -8.53 -6.36 -17.52
CA ILE A 149 -7.20 -5.87 -17.10
C ILE A 149 -6.18 -6.09 -18.22
N ALA A 150 -6.18 -7.28 -18.83
CA ALA A 150 -5.29 -7.59 -19.94
C ALA A 150 -5.53 -6.66 -21.13
N ASN A 151 -6.80 -6.42 -21.50
CA ASN A 151 -7.19 -5.49 -22.55
C ASN A 151 -6.77 -4.05 -22.26
N LEU A 152 -6.93 -3.57 -21.01
CA LEU A 152 -6.47 -2.25 -20.59
C LEU A 152 -4.96 -2.08 -20.69
N LEU A 153 -4.22 -3.17 -20.50
CA LEU A 153 -2.75 -3.18 -20.61
C LEU A 153 -2.25 -3.46 -22.03
N GLY A 154 -3.15 -3.74 -22.99
CA GLY A 154 -2.80 -4.07 -24.37
C GLY A 154 -2.08 -5.42 -24.52
N ILE A 155 -2.33 -6.38 -23.60
CA ILE A 155 -1.67 -7.69 -23.60
C ILE A 155 -2.69 -8.83 -23.54
N SER A 156 -2.27 -10.04 -23.88
CA SER A 156 -3.13 -11.23 -23.73
C SER A 156 -3.25 -11.66 -22.26
N ASP A 157 -4.36 -12.30 -21.89
CA ASP A 157 -4.60 -12.86 -20.55
C ASP A 157 -3.49 -13.86 -20.13
N ARG A 158 -3.01 -14.67 -21.07
CA ARG A 158 -1.88 -15.59 -20.85
C ARG A 158 -0.59 -14.84 -20.51
N HIS A 159 -0.30 -13.74 -21.22
CA HIS A 159 0.87 -12.92 -20.97
C HIS A 159 0.76 -12.21 -19.62
N LEU A 160 -0.40 -11.66 -19.28
CA LEU A 160 -0.69 -11.06 -17.99
C LEU A 160 -0.39 -12.04 -16.84
N ARG A 161 -0.92 -13.26 -16.90
CA ARG A 161 -0.67 -14.28 -15.89
C ARG A 161 0.80 -14.58 -15.72
N ARG A 162 1.50 -14.86 -16.82
CA ARG A 162 2.93 -15.18 -16.79
C ARG A 162 3.78 -14.06 -16.17
N VAL A 163 3.56 -12.82 -16.60
CA VAL A 163 4.30 -11.65 -16.09
C VAL A 163 3.99 -11.41 -14.62
N PHE A 164 2.72 -11.54 -14.26
CA PHE A 164 2.28 -11.31 -12.88
C PHE A 164 2.82 -12.40 -11.92
N GLU A 165 2.76 -13.67 -12.32
CA GLU A 165 3.29 -14.79 -11.55
C GLU A 165 4.81 -14.73 -11.43
N ASN A 166 5.52 -14.37 -12.50
CA ASN A 166 6.98 -14.19 -12.44
C ASN A 166 7.38 -13.08 -11.49
N TYR A 167 6.60 -11.99 -11.43
CA TYR A 167 6.94 -10.84 -10.60
C TYR A 167 6.46 -10.99 -9.15
N TRP A 168 5.21 -11.45 -8.94
CA TRP A 168 4.57 -11.51 -7.63
C TRP A 168 4.59 -12.90 -6.99
N GLY A 169 4.92 -13.95 -7.73
CA GLY A 169 4.90 -15.34 -7.25
C GLY A 169 3.51 -15.90 -7.00
N VAL A 170 2.46 -15.18 -7.40
CA VAL A 170 1.05 -15.59 -7.28
C VAL A 170 0.28 -15.17 -8.52
N SER A 171 -0.81 -15.87 -8.83
CA SER A 171 -1.65 -15.49 -9.97
C SER A 171 -2.40 -14.16 -9.71
N PRO A 172 -2.76 -13.40 -10.77
CA PRO A 172 -3.57 -12.18 -10.63
C PRO A 172 -4.90 -12.43 -9.91
N LEU A 173 -5.49 -13.62 -10.11
CA LEU A 173 -6.74 -14.01 -9.48
C LEU A 173 -6.58 -14.21 -7.97
N GLN A 174 -5.51 -14.90 -7.54
CA GLN A 174 -5.18 -15.06 -6.11
C GLN A 174 -4.92 -13.72 -5.45
N TYR A 175 -4.11 -12.88 -6.09
CA TYR A 175 -3.85 -11.51 -5.61
C TYR A 175 -5.16 -10.73 -5.41
N ARG A 176 -6.05 -10.71 -6.42
CA ARG A 176 -7.36 -10.05 -6.33
C ARG A 176 -8.22 -10.60 -5.20
N GLN A 177 -8.24 -11.92 -5.00
CA GLN A 177 -9.00 -12.55 -3.93
C GLN A 177 -8.51 -12.12 -2.56
N THR A 178 -7.20 -12.11 -2.35
CA THR A 178 -6.57 -11.60 -1.12
C THR A 178 -6.97 -10.16 -0.86
N GLN A 179 -6.83 -9.26 -1.86
CA GLN A 179 -7.17 -7.86 -1.68
C GLN A 179 -8.66 -7.64 -1.33
N ARG A 180 -9.56 -8.42 -1.95
CA ARG A 180 -11.00 -8.37 -1.60
C ARG A 180 -11.26 -8.80 -0.15
N LEU A 181 -10.62 -9.87 0.29
CA LEU A 181 -10.79 -10.36 1.67
C LEU A 181 -10.19 -9.40 2.71
N LEU A 182 -9.03 -8.81 2.43
CA LEU A 182 -8.41 -7.80 3.30
C LEU A 182 -9.30 -6.55 3.39
N ARG A 183 -9.83 -6.07 2.26
CA ARG A 183 -10.78 -4.93 2.25
C ARG A 183 -12.06 -5.26 3.02
N ALA A 184 -12.62 -6.46 2.84
CA ALA A 184 -13.79 -6.90 3.58
C ALA A 184 -13.52 -6.95 5.09
N LYS A 185 -12.37 -7.48 5.50
CA LYS A 185 -11.96 -7.52 6.90
C LYS A 185 -11.86 -6.11 7.48
N GLN A 186 -11.22 -5.19 6.77
CA GLN A 186 -11.12 -3.79 7.18
C GLN A 186 -12.50 -3.17 7.39
N LEU A 187 -13.42 -3.30 6.42
CA LEU A 187 -14.78 -2.76 6.53
C LEU A 187 -15.58 -3.41 7.67
N LEU A 188 -15.42 -4.71 7.90
CA LEU A 188 -16.10 -5.40 9.02
C LEU A 188 -15.63 -4.90 10.38
N VAL A 189 -14.35 -4.55 10.51
CA VAL A 189 -13.75 -4.06 11.76
C VAL A 189 -14.00 -2.57 11.94
N ASP A 190 -13.90 -1.77 10.89
CA ASP A 190 -13.90 -0.31 10.96
C ASP A 190 -15.27 0.33 10.74
N SER A 191 -16.29 -0.44 10.31
CA SER A 191 -17.61 0.12 9.99
C SER A 191 -18.77 -0.69 10.57
N GLN A 192 -19.97 -0.06 10.62
CA GLN A 192 -21.24 -0.69 10.98
C GLN A 192 -22.05 -1.12 9.74
N LEU A 193 -21.50 -1.03 8.55
CA LEU A 193 -22.20 -1.38 7.31
C LEU A 193 -22.80 -2.78 7.38
N PRO A 194 -23.99 -3.01 6.83
CA PRO A 194 -24.54 -4.36 6.68
C PRO A 194 -23.57 -5.31 5.97
N ILE A 195 -23.50 -6.56 6.37
CA ILE A 195 -22.55 -7.54 5.80
C ILE A 195 -22.73 -7.67 4.28
N SER A 196 -23.96 -7.57 3.78
CA SER A 196 -24.24 -7.53 2.34
C SER A 196 -23.59 -6.34 1.64
N ARG A 197 -23.61 -5.18 2.28
CA ARG A 197 -22.96 -3.97 1.76
C ARG A 197 -21.43 -4.11 1.78
N VAL A 198 -20.87 -4.66 2.86
CA VAL A 198 -19.44 -4.98 2.94
C VAL A 198 -19.01 -5.93 1.81
N ALA A 199 -19.78 -6.99 1.56
CA ALA A 199 -19.51 -7.92 0.46
C ALA A 199 -19.46 -7.19 -0.90
N ALA A 200 -20.44 -6.33 -1.19
CA ALA A 200 -20.51 -5.56 -2.42
C ALA A 200 -19.32 -4.58 -2.55
N LEU A 201 -19.01 -3.80 -1.52
CA LEU A 201 -17.88 -2.85 -1.50
C LEU A 201 -16.52 -3.54 -1.60
N ALA A 202 -16.41 -4.76 -1.08
CA ALA A 202 -15.22 -5.59 -1.24
C ALA A 202 -15.12 -6.24 -2.63
N GLY A 203 -16.13 -6.08 -3.50
CA GLY A 203 -16.11 -6.55 -4.88
C GLY A 203 -16.60 -8.00 -5.07
N PHE A 204 -17.36 -8.54 -4.12
CA PHE A 204 -18.00 -9.84 -4.28
C PHE A 204 -19.36 -9.69 -4.97
N SER A 205 -19.63 -10.56 -5.95
CA SER A 205 -20.88 -10.56 -6.71
C SER A 205 -22.05 -11.23 -5.97
N SER A 206 -21.77 -11.99 -4.91
CA SER A 206 -22.82 -12.63 -4.08
C SER A 206 -22.38 -12.77 -2.63
N LEU A 207 -23.35 -12.62 -1.71
CA LEU A 207 -23.13 -12.77 -0.28
C LEU A 207 -22.70 -14.20 0.10
N ARG A 208 -23.25 -15.22 -0.60
CA ARG A 208 -22.87 -16.61 -0.37
C ARG A 208 -21.39 -16.84 -0.66
N ARG A 209 -20.90 -16.43 -1.86
CA ARG A 209 -19.48 -16.56 -2.23
C ARG A 209 -18.57 -15.77 -1.28
N PHE A 210 -19.03 -14.62 -0.82
CA PHE A 210 -18.32 -13.86 0.19
C PHE A 210 -18.16 -14.64 1.48
N ASN A 211 -19.27 -15.14 2.05
CA ASN A 211 -19.26 -15.88 3.31
C ASN A 211 -18.38 -17.13 3.22
N ASP A 212 -18.51 -17.92 2.15
CA ASP A 212 -17.71 -19.13 1.92
C ASP A 212 -16.21 -18.78 1.81
N SER A 213 -15.85 -17.79 1.00
CA SER A 213 -14.47 -17.35 0.83
C SER A 213 -13.89 -16.80 2.14
N PHE A 214 -14.67 -16.00 2.85
CA PHE A 214 -14.25 -15.40 4.12
C PHE A 214 -14.05 -16.46 5.20
N HIS A 215 -14.99 -17.37 5.33
CA HIS A 215 -14.89 -18.48 6.30
C HIS A 215 -13.70 -19.40 5.99
N ASN A 216 -13.51 -19.78 4.74
CA ASN A 216 -12.40 -20.63 4.33
C ASN A 216 -11.04 -19.98 4.64
N HIS A 217 -10.96 -18.68 4.53
CA HIS A 217 -9.73 -17.92 4.70
C HIS A 217 -9.42 -17.57 6.16
N TYR A 218 -10.41 -17.03 6.88
CA TYR A 218 -10.24 -16.57 8.27
C TYR A 218 -10.64 -17.63 9.31
N ARG A 219 -11.29 -18.75 8.91
CA ARG A 219 -11.83 -19.79 9.78
C ARG A 219 -12.87 -19.28 10.78
N LEU A 220 -13.50 -18.15 10.45
CA LEU A 220 -14.64 -17.59 11.20
C LEU A 220 -15.56 -16.82 10.25
N SER A 221 -16.82 -16.66 10.67
CA SER A 221 -17.79 -15.92 9.85
C SER A 221 -17.58 -14.40 9.96
N PRO A 222 -18.01 -13.62 8.93
CA PRO A 222 -18.00 -12.16 8.98
C PRO A 222 -18.70 -11.59 10.22
N SER A 223 -19.85 -12.16 10.59
CA SER A 223 -20.62 -11.74 11.77
C SER A 223 -19.85 -11.96 13.08
N LYS A 224 -19.17 -13.10 13.20
CA LYS A 224 -18.36 -13.41 14.38
C LYS A 224 -17.15 -12.49 14.49
N LEU A 225 -16.50 -12.17 13.38
CA LEU A 225 -15.42 -11.18 13.37
C LEU A 225 -15.91 -9.83 13.86
N ARG A 226 -17.06 -9.37 13.38
CA ARG A 226 -17.67 -8.10 13.80
C ARG A 226 -17.98 -8.08 15.29
N ALA A 227 -18.60 -9.13 15.82
CA ALA A 227 -18.92 -9.23 17.24
C ALA A 227 -17.69 -9.18 18.14
N ASN A 228 -16.61 -9.85 17.75
CA ASN A 228 -15.35 -9.86 18.51
C ASN A 228 -14.66 -8.48 18.58
N ASN A 229 -14.97 -7.58 17.66
CA ASN A 229 -14.37 -6.23 17.62
C ASN A 229 -15.36 -5.13 18.05
N ALA A 230 -16.54 -5.49 18.54
CA ALA A 230 -17.55 -4.52 18.96
C ALA A 230 -17.08 -3.62 20.13
N ASN A 231 -16.25 -4.14 21.02
CA ASN A 231 -15.76 -3.44 22.21
C ASN A 231 -14.63 -2.42 21.94
N GLU A 232 -14.01 -2.44 20.76
CA GLU A 232 -12.90 -1.52 20.43
C GLU A 232 -13.35 -0.31 19.59
N ARG A 233 -14.66 -0.17 19.36
CA ARG A 233 -15.20 0.85 18.47
C ARG A 233 -15.44 2.15 19.19
N THR A 234 -14.65 3.16 18.87
CA THR A 234 -15.03 4.56 19.11
C THR A 234 -16.19 4.88 18.19
N GLY A 235 -17.33 5.34 18.75
CA GLY A 235 -18.54 5.65 18.00
C GLY A 235 -18.23 6.59 16.84
N SER A 236 -18.41 6.08 15.62
CA SER A 236 -18.45 6.95 14.45
C SER A 236 -19.75 7.78 14.49
N PRO A 237 -19.74 9.03 14.04
CA PRO A 237 -20.97 9.81 13.85
C PRO A 237 -21.97 9.00 13.02
N ASP A 238 -23.25 9.12 13.33
CA ASP A 238 -24.33 8.49 12.55
C ASP A 238 -24.12 8.75 11.04
N HIS A 239 -24.34 7.72 10.23
CA HIS A 239 -24.17 7.76 8.77
C HIS A 239 -22.75 8.07 8.26
N SER A 240 -21.72 7.61 8.97
CA SER A 240 -20.33 7.73 8.53
C SER A 240 -19.53 6.43 8.72
N ILE A 241 -18.43 6.31 7.98
CA ILE A 241 -17.47 5.20 8.09
C ILE A 241 -16.11 5.76 8.44
N THR A 242 -15.48 5.21 9.47
CA THR A 242 -14.10 5.56 9.84
C THR A 242 -13.17 4.42 9.44
N LEU A 243 -12.18 4.72 8.60
CA LEU A 243 -11.11 3.83 8.21
C LEU A 243 -9.82 4.24 8.90
N ARG A 244 -9.05 3.25 9.38
CA ARG A 244 -7.72 3.47 9.93
C ARG A 244 -6.67 3.12 8.89
N LEU A 245 -5.82 4.07 8.55
CA LEU A 245 -4.81 3.97 7.51
C LEU A 245 -3.44 4.29 8.12
N ASP A 246 -2.52 3.34 8.06
CA ASP A 246 -1.15 3.60 8.47
C ASP A 246 -0.36 4.20 7.30
N TYR A 247 0.51 5.16 7.59
CA TYR A 247 1.44 5.73 6.62
C TYR A 247 2.89 5.51 7.05
N ARG A 248 3.82 5.64 6.11
CA ARG A 248 5.25 5.47 6.39
C ARG A 248 5.90 6.77 6.80
N PRO A 249 6.66 6.77 7.91
CA PRO A 249 7.62 7.82 8.18
C PRO A 249 8.82 7.77 7.19
N PRO A 250 9.49 8.89 6.95
CA PRO A 250 9.16 10.24 7.40
C PRO A 250 8.04 10.86 6.55
N PHE A 251 7.01 11.41 7.20
CA PHE A 251 5.95 12.17 6.53
C PHE A 251 5.64 13.39 7.37
N ASP A 252 5.88 14.58 6.84
CA ASP A 252 5.65 15.84 7.54
C ASP A 252 4.18 16.26 7.44
N VAL A 253 3.40 15.79 8.40
CA VAL A 253 1.97 16.11 8.51
C VAL A 253 1.75 17.61 8.68
N GLN A 254 2.62 18.30 9.46
CA GLN A 254 2.43 19.73 9.73
C GLN A 254 2.71 20.58 8.49
N ALA A 255 3.77 20.28 7.74
CA ALA A 255 4.05 20.96 6.48
C ALA A 255 2.92 20.75 5.48
N MET A 256 2.36 19.53 5.40
CA MET A 256 1.22 19.22 4.54
C MET A 256 -0.03 20.00 4.97
N LEU A 257 -0.40 19.99 6.26
CA LEU A 257 -1.58 20.72 6.76
C LEU A 257 -1.40 22.24 6.59
N ASN A 258 -0.18 22.77 6.80
CA ASN A 258 0.12 24.17 6.56
C ASN A 258 -0.04 24.54 5.08
N PHE A 259 0.47 23.68 4.18
CA PHE A 259 0.27 23.86 2.73
C PHE A 259 -1.20 23.95 2.34
N TRP A 260 -2.05 23.07 2.91
CA TRP A 260 -3.48 23.07 2.67
C TRP A 260 -4.17 24.29 3.30
N ARG A 261 -3.77 24.70 4.52
CA ARG A 261 -4.34 25.86 5.22
C ARG A 261 -4.19 27.16 4.42
N ILE A 262 -3.02 27.37 3.79
CA ILE A 262 -2.77 28.54 2.95
C ILE A 262 -3.65 28.56 1.68
N ARG A 263 -4.08 27.39 1.24
CA ARG A 263 -4.87 27.20 0.00
C ARG A 263 -6.30 26.75 0.25
N SER A 264 -6.74 26.78 1.50
CA SER A 264 -8.08 26.30 1.88
C SER A 264 -9.17 27.15 1.22
N LEU A 265 -10.21 26.45 0.80
CA LEU A 265 -11.41 27.08 0.26
C LEU A 265 -12.39 27.35 1.40
N ASN A 266 -12.74 28.62 1.60
CA ASN A 266 -13.68 29.02 2.64
C ASN A 266 -15.00 28.26 2.48
N ASN A 267 -15.57 27.81 3.60
CA ASN A 267 -16.82 27.05 3.70
C ASN A 267 -16.80 25.62 3.10
N LEU A 268 -15.70 25.18 2.48
CA LEU A 268 -15.56 23.84 1.94
C LEU A 268 -14.56 23.00 2.73
N GLU A 269 -13.59 23.65 3.38
CA GLU A 269 -12.48 23.03 4.10
C GLU A 269 -12.27 23.67 5.47
N LEU A 270 -12.02 22.83 6.47
CA LEU A 270 -11.58 23.24 7.80
C LEU A 270 -10.30 22.50 8.12
N ILE A 271 -9.22 23.22 8.46
CA ILE A 271 -7.91 22.64 8.71
C ILE A 271 -7.48 23.00 10.11
N GLY A 272 -7.51 21.98 10.98
CA GLY A 272 -7.05 22.05 12.37
C GLY A 272 -5.56 21.77 12.53
N ALA A 273 -5.13 21.57 13.78
CA ALA A 273 -3.72 21.29 14.11
C ALA A 273 -3.27 19.90 13.62
N HIS A 274 -4.16 18.91 13.65
CA HIS A 274 -3.88 17.53 13.28
C HIS A 274 -4.94 16.92 12.39
N ASP A 275 -5.86 17.72 11.88
CA ASP A 275 -6.99 17.24 11.12
C ASP A 275 -7.36 18.16 9.94
N LEU A 276 -8.08 17.57 9.01
CA LEU A 276 -8.63 18.22 7.83
C LEU A 276 -10.05 17.72 7.62
N PHE A 277 -11.00 18.62 7.58
CA PHE A 277 -12.37 18.36 7.16
C PHE A 277 -12.64 18.99 5.80
N ARG A 278 -13.29 18.25 4.89
CA ARG A 278 -13.58 18.73 3.54
C ARG A 278 -14.90 18.17 3.01
N THR A 279 -15.68 19.03 2.36
CA THR A 279 -16.84 18.61 1.56
C THR A 279 -16.39 18.19 0.16
N LEU A 280 -17.01 17.15 -0.39
CA LEU A 280 -16.67 16.58 -1.69
C LEU A 280 -17.93 16.32 -2.52
N ALA A 281 -17.79 16.54 -3.83
CA ALA A 281 -18.73 16.02 -4.83
C ALA A 281 -17.92 15.10 -5.76
N ILE A 282 -18.27 13.82 -5.82
CA ILE A 282 -17.61 12.84 -6.68
C ILE A 282 -18.59 12.26 -7.69
N VAL A 283 -18.13 11.97 -8.88
CA VAL A 283 -18.94 11.31 -9.91
C VAL A 283 -19.27 9.90 -9.49
N HIS A 284 -20.54 9.50 -9.58
CA HIS A 284 -20.95 8.14 -9.23
C HIS A 284 -20.30 7.12 -10.20
N PRO A 285 -19.63 6.06 -9.70
CA PRO A 285 -18.85 5.14 -10.54
C PRO A 285 -19.65 4.44 -11.65
N ALA A 286 -20.93 4.16 -11.39
CA ALA A 286 -21.81 3.44 -12.34
C ALA A 286 -22.73 4.39 -13.13
N SER A 287 -22.72 5.71 -12.85
CA SER A 287 -23.61 6.69 -13.51
C SER A 287 -22.93 8.06 -13.58
N PRO A 288 -22.23 8.37 -14.71
CA PRO A 288 -21.45 9.61 -14.84
C PRO A 288 -22.26 10.90 -14.69
N SER A 289 -23.57 10.85 -14.93
CA SER A 289 -24.47 12.00 -14.76
C SER A 289 -24.89 12.27 -13.30
N ARG A 290 -24.60 11.34 -12.39
CA ARG A 290 -24.95 11.47 -10.96
C ARG A 290 -23.71 11.79 -10.14
N HIS A 291 -23.84 12.77 -9.24
CA HIS A 291 -22.81 13.10 -8.26
C HIS A 291 -23.21 12.60 -6.88
N LEU A 292 -22.24 12.06 -6.16
CA LEU A 292 -22.34 11.76 -4.74
C LEU A 292 -21.76 12.97 -4.00
N VAL A 293 -22.52 13.54 -3.11
CA VAL A 293 -22.10 14.71 -2.31
C VAL A 293 -22.01 14.30 -0.84
N GLY A 294 -20.95 14.69 -0.19
CA GLY A 294 -20.73 14.37 1.21
C GLY A 294 -19.47 15.02 1.76
N TRP A 295 -18.97 14.51 2.86
CA TRP A 295 -17.81 15.06 3.53
C TRP A 295 -16.81 13.96 3.91
N VAL A 296 -15.56 14.38 4.08
CA VAL A 296 -14.48 13.57 4.64
C VAL A 296 -13.82 14.33 5.78
N HIS A 297 -13.37 13.57 6.80
CA HIS A 297 -12.59 14.07 7.91
C HIS A 297 -11.35 13.20 8.06
N CYS A 298 -10.19 13.79 7.90
CA CYS A 298 -8.88 13.17 8.07
C CYS A 298 -8.28 13.63 9.41
N CYS A 299 -8.04 12.72 10.33
CA CYS A 299 -7.43 13.02 11.61
C CYS A 299 -6.12 12.24 11.75
N PHE A 300 -4.99 12.93 11.90
CA PHE A 300 -3.67 12.36 12.07
C PHE A 300 -3.37 12.16 13.56
N ASP A 301 -3.00 10.93 13.94
CA ASP A 301 -2.57 10.63 15.30
C ASP A 301 -1.21 11.32 15.57
N PRO A 302 -1.09 12.17 16.60
CA PRO A 302 0.15 12.89 16.86
C PRO A 302 1.30 12.00 17.37
N LEU A 303 1.00 10.79 17.84
CA LEU A 303 1.95 9.88 18.46
C LEU A 303 2.27 8.66 17.57
N ARG A 304 1.49 8.42 16.51
CA ARG A 304 1.61 7.23 15.66
C ARG A 304 1.46 7.62 14.20
N PRO A 305 2.11 6.92 13.28
CA PRO A 305 1.92 7.12 11.86
C PRO A 305 0.57 6.54 11.40
N LEU A 306 -0.52 7.07 11.94
CA LEU A 306 -1.89 6.62 11.73
C LEU A 306 -2.79 7.79 11.33
N LEU A 307 -3.53 7.61 10.24
CA LEU A 307 -4.59 8.48 9.77
C LEU A 307 -5.95 7.81 10.01
N SER A 308 -6.83 8.46 10.74
CA SER A 308 -8.24 8.11 10.82
C SER A 308 -9.02 8.90 9.78
N LEU A 309 -9.52 8.21 8.77
CA LEU A 309 -10.32 8.80 7.68
C LEU A 309 -11.80 8.48 7.92
N THR A 310 -12.59 9.48 8.27
CA THR A 310 -14.04 9.35 8.40
C THR A 310 -14.71 9.91 7.14
N ILE A 311 -15.63 9.14 6.57
CA ILE A 311 -16.30 9.44 5.30
C ILE A 311 -17.80 9.35 5.52
N SER A 312 -18.57 10.35 5.07
CA SER A 312 -20.03 10.28 5.09
C SER A 312 -20.54 9.13 4.22
N GLU A 313 -21.56 8.42 4.67
CA GLU A 313 -22.15 7.28 3.93
C GLU A 313 -22.68 7.70 2.55
N SER A 314 -23.07 8.97 2.38
CA SER A 314 -23.53 9.54 1.11
C SER A 314 -22.49 9.51 -0.02
N LEU A 315 -21.18 9.40 0.31
CA LEU A 315 -20.11 9.26 -0.68
C LEU A 315 -19.86 7.81 -1.11
N LEU A 316 -20.56 6.86 -0.51
CA LEU A 316 -20.42 5.45 -0.90
C LEU A 316 -21.32 5.14 -2.10
N PRO A 317 -20.84 4.44 -3.12
CA PRO A 317 -21.61 4.04 -4.29
C PRO A 317 -22.67 3.00 -4.00
#